data_098e84145500418bf4e5bd3d90f3d54f
#
_entry.id   098e84145500418bf4e5bd3d90f3d54f
#
_cell.length_a   1.000
_cell.length_b   1.000
_cell.length_c   1.000
_cell.angle_alpha   90.00
_cell.angle_beta   90.00
_cell.angle_gamma   90.00
#
_symmetry.space_group_name_H-M   'P 1'
#
loop_
_entity.id
_entity.type
_entity.pdbx_description
1 polymer ?
#
loop_
_entity_poly.entity_id
_entity_poly.type
_entity_poly.pdbx_seq_one_letter_code
_entity_poly.pdbx_strand_id
1 'polypeptide(L)'
;MKKFILILMTTLMVSGLQAQTIKETIRGKNGELQGTAVTTVRGNKSVTVYKDKYGKITGRSESTTNSQGKTHTVYRDQYGQRTGTSTTSIKNSVTSSTTTTVYRDKYGQRTGTSTTRQTGKSSTTTYKDKYGRIQKRGNSQRK
;
A
#
# COMPACT_ATOMS: atom_id res chain seq x y z
N MET A 1 -1.62 -21.43 -1.22
CA MET A 1 -1.62 -20.31 -0.24
C MET A 1 -1.09 -19.05 -0.93
N LYS A 2 -1.94 -18.06 -1.20
CA LYS A 2 -1.53 -16.79 -1.81
C LYS A 2 -0.77 -15.97 -0.76
N LYS A 3 0.53 -15.80 -0.94
CA LYS A 3 1.38 -14.96 -0.09
C LYS A 3 0.95 -13.51 -0.30
N PHE A 4 0.28 -12.92 0.70
CA PHE A 4 0.05 -11.49 0.74
C PHE A 4 1.39 -10.81 1.02
N ILE A 5 1.94 -10.14 0.02
CA ILE A 5 3.10 -9.26 0.20
C ILE A 5 2.56 -8.01 0.89
N LEU A 6 2.96 -7.82 2.13
CA LEU A 6 2.65 -6.63 2.92
C LEU A 6 3.54 -5.48 2.41
N ILE A 7 3.00 -4.67 1.52
CA ILE A 7 3.67 -3.44 1.08
C ILE A 7 3.26 -2.33 2.03
N LEU A 8 4.21 -1.90 2.85
CA LEU A 8 4.08 -0.70 3.66
C LEU A 8 4.22 0.52 2.71
N MET A 9 3.09 1.06 2.24
CA MET A 9 3.11 2.33 1.51
C MET A 9 3.38 3.47 2.49
N THR A 10 4.60 3.99 2.48
CA THR A 10 4.87 5.30 3.05
C THR A 10 4.27 6.34 2.13
N THR A 11 3.20 7.00 2.59
CA THR A 11 2.60 8.13 1.87
C THR A 11 3.53 9.33 2.02
N LEU A 12 4.36 9.59 1.00
CA LEU A 12 5.18 10.80 0.94
C LEU A 12 4.35 11.88 0.24
N MET A 13 3.94 12.89 0.99
CA MET A 13 3.38 14.13 0.43
C MET A 13 4.53 14.94 -0.16
N VAL A 14 4.61 15.03 -1.49
CA VAL A 14 5.57 15.91 -2.18
C VAL A 14 4.80 17.00 -2.92
N SER A 15 4.98 18.23 -2.47
CA SER A 15 4.60 19.44 -3.20
C SER A 15 5.68 19.74 -4.23
N GLY A 16 5.42 19.43 -5.51
CA GLY A 16 6.32 19.77 -6.62
C GLY A 16 5.96 19.04 -7.90
N LEU A 17 5.97 19.74 -9.02
CA LEU A 17 5.64 19.25 -10.37
C LEU A 17 6.68 18.27 -10.97
N GLN A 18 7.72 17.88 -10.23
CA GLN A 18 8.74 16.95 -10.71
C GLN A 18 8.35 15.49 -10.40
N ALA A 19 8.61 14.62 -11.36
CA ALA A 19 8.46 13.18 -11.17
C ALA A 19 9.48 12.68 -10.13
N GLN A 20 9.02 12.08 -9.04
CA GLN A 20 9.87 11.48 -8.03
C GLN A 20 9.87 9.96 -8.19
N THR A 21 11.06 9.36 -8.15
CA THR A 21 11.23 7.90 -8.17
C THR A 21 11.71 7.41 -6.81
N ILE A 22 10.98 6.47 -6.23
CA ILE A 22 11.29 5.83 -4.95
C ILE A 22 11.54 4.35 -5.22
N LYS A 23 12.69 3.85 -4.76
CA LYS A 23 13.03 2.42 -4.83
C LYS A 23 12.99 1.82 -3.43
N GLU A 24 12.22 0.75 -3.28
CA GLU A 24 12.10 0.00 -2.04
C GLU A 24 12.61 -1.43 -2.23
N THR A 25 13.24 -1.98 -1.21
CA THR A 25 13.69 -3.37 -1.17
C THR A 25 12.72 -4.17 -0.30
N ILE A 26 12.17 -5.25 -0.87
CA ILE A 26 11.24 -6.14 -0.18
C ILE A 26 12.05 -7.31 0.40
N ARG A 27 12.02 -7.44 1.73
CA ARG A 27 12.71 -8.51 2.44
C ARG A 27 11.71 -9.44 3.12
N GLY A 28 12.06 -10.70 3.23
CA GLY A 28 11.32 -11.71 3.97
C GLY A 28 11.51 -11.59 5.48
N LYS A 29 10.85 -12.50 6.20
CA LYS A 29 10.89 -12.53 7.67
C LYS A 29 12.31 -12.70 8.23
N ASN A 30 13.17 -13.41 7.52
CA ASN A 30 14.56 -13.69 7.90
C ASN A 30 15.56 -12.70 7.27
N GLY A 31 15.07 -11.59 6.68
CA GLY A 31 15.91 -10.57 6.06
C GLY A 31 16.34 -10.87 4.62
N GLU A 32 16.02 -12.04 4.07
CA GLU A 32 16.34 -12.42 2.69
C GLU A 32 15.66 -11.50 1.66
N LEU A 33 16.35 -11.22 0.56
CA LEU A 33 15.78 -10.43 -0.54
C LEU A 33 14.65 -11.22 -1.22
N GLN A 34 13.45 -10.67 -1.21
CA GLN A 34 12.28 -11.20 -1.93
C GLN A 34 12.02 -10.46 -3.23
N GLY A 35 12.41 -9.18 -3.31
CA GLY A 35 12.17 -8.38 -4.50
C GLY A 35 12.42 -6.90 -4.29
N THR A 36 11.99 -6.13 -5.27
CA THR A 36 12.03 -4.65 -5.22
C THR A 36 10.72 -4.06 -5.71
N ALA A 37 10.40 -2.87 -5.23
CA ALA A 37 9.33 -2.03 -5.75
C ALA A 37 9.91 -0.69 -6.18
N VAL A 38 9.57 -0.25 -7.39
CA VAL A 38 9.98 1.06 -7.91
C VAL A 38 8.72 1.87 -8.16
N THR A 39 8.55 2.95 -7.40
CA THR A 39 7.40 3.85 -7.50
C THR A 39 7.82 5.15 -8.18
N THR A 40 7.10 5.53 -9.22
CA THR A 40 7.21 6.84 -9.87
C THR A 40 5.97 7.65 -9.53
N VAL A 41 6.15 8.83 -8.95
CA VAL A 41 5.08 9.75 -8.57
C VAL A 41 5.08 10.94 -9.54
N ARG A 42 3.91 11.28 -10.08
CA ARG A 42 3.68 12.46 -10.93
C ARG A 42 2.37 13.12 -10.53
N GLY A 43 2.46 14.26 -9.85
CA GLY A 43 1.28 14.95 -9.32
C GLY A 43 0.46 14.03 -8.39
N ASN A 44 -0.82 13.86 -8.70
CA ASN A 44 -1.74 13.02 -7.93
C ASN A 44 -1.75 11.54 -8.35
N LYS A 45 -0.87 11.13 -9.27
CA LYS A 45 -0.76 9.75 -9.76
C LYS A 45 0.56 9.13 -9.36
N SER A 46 0.55 7.83 -9.08
CA SER A 46 1.77 7.05 -8.91
C SER A 46 1.64 5.68 -9.57
N VAL A 47 2.77 5.19 -10.08
CA VAL A 47 2.88 3.85 -10.66
C VAL A 47 3.99 3.12 -9.92
N THR A 48 3.69 1.93 -9.41
CA THR A 48 4.68 1.06 -8.77
C THR A 48 4.86 -0.20 -9.60
N VAL A 49 6.11 -0.52 -9.93
CA VAL A 49 6.49 -1.77 -10.60
C VAL A 49 7.15 -2.68 -9.56
N TYR A 50 6.61 -3.90 -9.44
CA TYR A 50 7.12 -4.93 -8.53
C TYR A 50 7.99 -5.91 -9.30
N LYS A 51 9.15 -6.24 -8.74
CA LYS A 51 10.09 -7.23 -9.30
C LYS A 51 10.43 -8.26 -8.24
N ASP A 52 10.66 -9.49 -8.65
CA ASP A 52 11.20 -10.54 -7.78
C ASP A 52 12.69 -10.30 -7.47
N LYS A 53 13.28 -11.20 -6.70
CA LYS A 53 14.71 -11.17 -6.34
C LYS A 53 15.66 -11.27 -7.54
N TYR A 54 15.18 -11.76 -8.67
CA TYR A 54 15.92 -11.89 -9.92
C TYR A 54 15.73 -10.71 -10.88
N GLY A 55 14.91 -9.72 -10.48
CA GLY A 55 14.61 -8.52 -11.28
C GLY A 55 13.47 -8.71 -12.29
N LYS A 56 12.82 -9.87 -12.34
CA LYS A 56 11.68 -10.13 -13.21
C LYS A 56 10.45 -9.39 -12.69
N ILE A 57 9.70 -8.70 -13.57
CA ILE A 57 8.45 -8.02 -13.21
C ILE A 57 7.41 -9.08 -12.80
N THR A 58 6.84 -8.91 -11.61
CA THR A 58 5.78 -9.74 -11.05
C THR A 58 4.40 -9.08 -11.09
N GLY A 59 4.38 -7.75 -11.27
CA GLY A 59 3.15 -6.97 -11.37
C GLY A 59 3.40 -5.48 -11.26
N ARG A 60 2.29 -4.73 -11.27
CA ARG A 60 2.31 -3.28 -11.07
C ARG A 60 1.05 -2.81 -10.36
N SER A 61 1.13 -1.62 -9.77
CA SER A 61 -0.05 -0.90 -9.29
C SER A 61 -0.05 0.53 -9.79
N GLU A 62 -1.24 1.05 -10.03
CA GLU A 62 -1.50 2.42 -10.45
C GLU A 62 -2.42 3.06 -9.43
N SER A 63 -1.99 4.16 -8.82
CA SER A 63 -2.75 4.89 -7.80
C SER A 63 -3.07 6.29 -8.27
N THR A 64 -4.26 6.76 -7.93
CA THR A 64 -4.70 8.13 -8.16
C THR A 64 -5.33 8.67 -6.89
N THR A 65 -4.89 9.85 -6.45
CA THR A 65 -5.42 10.54 -5.27
C THR A 65 -6.31 11.70 -5.73
N ASN A 66 -7.54 11.75 -5.23
CA ASN A 66 -8.46 12.84 -5.53
C ASN A 66 -8.19 14.06 -4.61
N SER A 67 -8.91 15.17 -4.87
CA SER A 67 -8.80 16.42 -4.08
C SER A 67 -9.18 16.27 -2.60
N GLN A 68 -9.95 15.23 -2.25
CA GLN A 68 -10.32 14.90 -0.86
C GLN A 68 -9.28 14.02 -0.15
N GLY A 69 -8.12 13.75 -0.78
CA GLY A 69 -7.07 12.88 -0.23
C GLY A 69 -7.40 11.38 -0.26
N LYS A 70 -8.46 10.99 -0.97
CA LYS A 70 -8.81 9.58 -1.15
C LYS A 70 -8.04 8.99 -2.32
N THR A 71 -7.28 7.93 -2.07
CA THR A 71 -6.46 7.24 -3.07
C THR A 71 -7.14 5.97 -3.55
N HIS A 72 -7.30 5.83 -4.85
CA HIS A 72 -7.74 4.60 -5.51
C HIS A 72 -6.55 3.94 -6.20
N THR A 73 -6.35 2.63 -5.95
CA THR A 73 -5.24 1.85 -6.50
C THR A 73 -5.79 0.64 -7.26
N VAL A 74 -5.28 0.43 -8.47
CA VAL A 74 -5.53 -0.76 -9.29
C VAL A 74 -4.27 -1.62 -9.31
N TYR A 75 -4.40 -2.90 -8.98
CA TYR A 75 -3.32 -3.89 -9.02
C TYR A 75 -3.44 -4.75 -10.27
N ARG A 76 -2.31 -4.99 -10.93
CA ARG A 76 -2.20 -5.85 -12.11
C ARG A 76 -1.07 -6.86 -11.95
N ASP A 77 -1.22 -8.03 -12.55
CA ASP A 77 -0.16 -9.03 -12.63
C ASP A 77 0.90 -8.67 -13.69
N GLN A 78 1.84 -9.58 -13.90
CA GLN A 78 2.90 -9.44 -14.92
C GLN A 78 2.36 -9.37 -16.36
N TYR A 79 1.15 -9.86 -16.60
CA TYR A 79 0.48 -9.85 -17.93
C TYR A 79 -0.44 -8.64 -18.10
N GLY A 80 -0.52 -7.74 -17.11
CA GLY A 80 -1.37 -6.56 -17.13
C GLY A 80 -2.83 -6.81 -16.75
N GLN A 81 -3.20 -8.05 -16.38
CA GLN A 81 -4.55 -8.38 -15.95
C GLN A 81 -4.82 -7.82 -14.55
N ARG A 82 -6.01 -7.23 -14.35
CA ARG A 82 -6.40 -6.72 -13.04
C ARG A 82 -6.58 -7.85 -12.05
N THR A 83 -5.84 -7.79 -10.94
CA THR A 83 -5.90 -8.75 -9.84
C THR A 83 -6.75 -8.24 -8.68
N GLY A 84 -6.92 -6.93 -8.57
CA GLY A 84 -7.73 -6.31 -7.52
C GLY A 84 -7.63 -4.81 -7.51
N THR A 85 -8.27 -4.20 -6.51
CA THR A 85 -8.22 -2.76 -6.24
C THR A 85 -8.11 -2.50 -4.75
N SER A 86 -7.66 -1.30 -4.38
CA SER A 86 -7.85 -0.80 -3.03
C SER A 86 -8.29 0.66 -3.05
N THR A 87 -8.94 1.06 -1.96
CA THR A 87 -9.29 2.46 -1.72
C THR A 87 -8.80 2.84 -0.34
N THR A 88 -7.94 3.86 -0.28
CA THR A 88 -7.37 4.38 0.97
C THR A 88 -7.97 5.76 1.26
N SER A 89 -8.38 5.97 2.49
CA SER A 89 -8.82 7.27 3.01
C SER A 89 -8.07 7.60 4.30
N ILE A 90 -7.79 8.89 4.50
CA ILE A 90 -7.09 9.41 5.67
C ILE A 90 -8.03 10.36 6.39
N LYS A 91 -8.18 10.15 7.70
CA LYS A 91 -8.88 11.08 8.60
C LYS A 91 -7.87 11.61 9.60
N ASN A 92 -7.66 12.92 9.61
CA ASN A 92 -6.77 13.59 10.55
C ASN A 92 -7.61 14.20 11.68
N SER A 93 -7.11 14.10 12.90
CA SER A 93 -7.57 14.84 14.07
C SER A 93 -6.39 15.59 14.69
N VAL A 94 -6.62 16.43 15.69
CA VAL A 94 -5.58 17.26 16.33
C VAL A 94 -4.39 16.41 16.84
N THR A 95 -4.65 15.23 17.37
CA THR A 95 -3.63 14.39 18.03
C THR A 95 -3.33 13.07 17.32
N SER A 96 -4.10 12.71 16.29
CA SER A 96 -3.93 11.42 15.61
C SER A 96 -4.35 11.48 14.15
N SER A 97 -3.79 10.57 13.35
CA SER A 97 -4.28 10.30 12.01
C SER A 97 -4.71 8.83 11.89
N THR A 98 -5.79 8.60 11.14
CA THR A 98 -6.30 7.26 10.88
C THR A 98 -6.35 7.05 9.38
N THR A 99 -5.57 6.10 8.89
CA THR A 99 -5.57 5.65 7.49
C THR A 99 -6.34 4.34 7.40
N THR A 100 -7.38 4.32 6.58
CA THR A 100 -8.18 3.11 6.33
C THR A 100 -8.05 2.72 4.85
N THR A 101 -7.68 1.45 4.59
CA THR A 101 -7.62 0.89 3.24
C THR A 101 -8.58 -0.28 3.12
N VAL A 102 -9.45 -0.24 2.13
CA VAL A 102 -10.37 -1.33 1.76
C VAL A 102 -9.82 -2.04 0.53
N TYR A 103 -9.63 -3.35 0.62
CA TYR A 103 -9.14 -4.21 -0.47
C TYR A 103 -10.30 -4.94 -1.13
N ARG A 104 -10.23 -5.06 -2.46
CA ARG A 104 -11.19 -5.78 -3.29
C ARG A 104 -10.46 -6.67 -4.29
N ASP A 105 -11.07 -7.79 -4.63
CA ASP A 105 -10.59 -8.68 -5.68
C ASP A 105 -10.86 -8.11 -7.10
N LYS A 106 -10.51 -8.89 -8.12
CA LYS A 106 -10.75 -8.54 -9.53
C LYS A 106 -12.23 -8.39 -9.89
N TYR A 107 -13.13 -8.97 -9.12
CA TYR A 107 -14.59 -8.89 -9.29
C TYR A 107 -15.22 -7.76 -8.47
N GLY A 108 -14.42 -6.99 -7.70
CA GLY A 108 -14.89 -5.89 -6.87
C GLY A 108 -15.39 -6.31 -5.49
N GLN A 109 -15.34 -7.60 -5.13
CA GLN A 109 -15.74 -8.09 -3.82
C GLN A 109 -14.71 -7.70 -2.76
N ARG A 110 -15.18 -7.26 -1.58
CA ARG A 110 -14.27 -6.90 -0.48
C ARG A 110 -13.55 -8.15 0.03
N THR A 111 -12.23 -8.11 0.05
CA THR A 111 -11.37 -9.18 0.57
C THR A 111 -10.86 -8.89 1.97
N GLY A 112 -10.81 -7.61 2.38
CA GLY A 112 -10.38 -7.22 3.70
C GLY A 112 -10.23 -5.72 3.85
N THR A 113 -9.75 -5.32 5.03
CA THR A 113 -9.42 -3.92 5.35
C THR A 113 -8.14 -3.86 6.17
N SER A 114 -7.40 -2.76 6.06
CA SER A 114 -6.39 -2.38 7.04
C SER A 114 -6.72 -1.01 7.60
N THR A 115 -6.48 -0.83 8.90
CA THR A 115 -6.62 0.46 9.57
C THR A 115 -5.34 0.73 10.33
N THR A 116 -4.65 1.81 9.98
CA THR A 116 -3.47 2.31 10.68
C THR A 116 -3.86 3.56 11.45
N ARG A 117 -3.70 3.52 12.76
CA ARG A 117 -3.85 4.69 13.63
C ARG A 117 -2.46 5.15 14.08
N GLN A 118 -2.15 6.41 13.82
CA GLN A 118 -0.92 7.05 14.27
C GLN A 118 -1.26 8.07 15.34
N THR A 119 -0.54 8.02 16.48
CA THR A 119 -0.64 8.97 17.59
C THR A 119 0.78 9.33 17.99
N GLY A 120 1.19 10.57 17.73
CA GLY A 120 2.58 10.99 17.94
C GLY A 120 3.57 10.12 17.16
N LYS A 121 4.54 9.53 17.87
CA LYS A 121 5.56 8.64 17.30
C LYS A 121 5.11 7.18 17.16
N SER A 122 3.96 6.80 17.71
CA SER A 122 3.46 5.41 17.71
C SER A 122 2.45 5.20 16.58
N SER A 123 2.50 4.05 15.91
CA SER A 123 1.44 3.63 15.01
C SER A 123 1.04 2.18 15.24
N THR A 124 -0.26 1.92 15.09
CA THR A 124 -0.84 0.58 15.18
C THR A 124 -1.61 0.29 13.91
N THR A 125 -1.28 -0.81 13.24
CA THR A 125 -2.00 -1.27 12.05
C THR A 125 -2.76 -2.55 12.38
N THR A 126 -4.06 -2.56 12.09
CA THR A 126 -4.94 -3.72 12.25
C THR A 126 -5.42 -4.17 10.88
N TYR A 127 -5.24 -5.45 10.56
CA TYR A 127 -5.73 -6.10 9.34
C TYR A 127 -6.95 -6.95 9.69
N LYS A 128 -8.02 -6.84 8.88
CA LYS A 128 -9.24 -7.61 9.00
C LYS A 128 -9.57 -8.31 7.69
N ASP A 129 -10.15 -9.51 7.78
CA ASP A 129 -10.67 -10.23 6.61
C ASP A 129 -11.98 -9.60 6.08
N LYS A 130 -12.57 -10.24 5.06
CA LYS A 130 -13.85 -9.81 4.47
C LYS A 130 -15.02 -9.82 5.45
N TYR A 131 -14.94 -10.61 6.50
CA TYR A 131 -15.96 -10.72 7.56
C TYR A 131 -15.71 -9.78 8.75
N GLY A 132 -14.63 -8.97 8.72
CA GLY A 132 -14.27 -8.05 9.78
C GLY A 132 -13.47 -8.68 10.93
N ARG A 133 -13.09 -9.97 10.84
CA ARG A 133 -12.28 -10.64 11.86
C ARG A 133 -10.83 -10.20 11.76
N ILE A 134 -10.19 -9.93 12.90
CA ILE A 134 -8.80 -9.50 12.95
C ILE A 134 -7.89 -10.66 12.55
N GLN A 135 -7.06 -10.44 11.52
CA GLN A 135 -6.06 -11.39 11.05
C GLN A 135 -4.67 -11.10 11.59
N LYS A 136 -4.34 -9.80 11.74
CA LYS A 136 -3.01 -9.36 12.19
C LYS A 136 -3.08 -7.98 12.81
N ARG A 137 -2.21 -7.74 13.81
CA ARG A 137 -1.87 -6.41 14.33
C ARG A 137 -0.36 -6.20 14.26
N GLY A 138 0.04 -5.00 13.92
CA GLY A 138 1.45 -4.57 13.92
C GLY A 138 1.56 -3.22 14.61
N ASN A 139 2.58 -3.07 15.44
CA ASN A 139 2.92 -1.80 16.10
C ASN A 139 4.28 -1.34 15.60
N SER A 140 4.45 -0.04 15.40
CA SER A 140 5.75 0.57 15.15
C SER A 140 5.90 1.86 15.95
N GLN A 141 7.14 2.15 16.37
CA GLN A 141 7.51 3.41 16.98
C GLN A 141 8.61 4.04 16.12
N ARG A 142 8.49 5.33 15.83
CA ARG A 142 9.59 6.12 15.27
C ARG A 142 10.53 6.51 16.41
N LYS A 143 11.80 6.21 16.23
CA LYS A 143 12.89 6.72 17.10
C LYS A 143 13.09 8.22 16.90
#